data_c93ef5c8a0c1c66c5d2f0414e2dded35
#
_entry.id   c93ef5c8a0c1c66c5d2f0414e2dded35
#
_cell.length_a   1.000
_cell.length_b   1.000
_cell.length_c   1.000
_cell.angle_alpha   90.00
_cell.angle_beta   90.00
_cell.angle_gamma   90.00
#
_symmetry.space_group_name_H-M   'P 1'
#
loop_
_entity.id
_entity.type
_entity.pdbx_description
1 polymer ?
#
loop_
_entity_poly.entity_id
_entity_poly.type
_entity_poly.pdbx_seq_one_letter_code
_entity_poly.pdbx_strand_id
1 'polypeptide(L)'
;MSSPIILAIDEGTTNAKAVAVNREGQIVGRCGVGVEIRHPAPGLAEQDPLAIWQAVVEAINGCLQQAGPVQVAGIAISNQRESVVIWQRADGTPLTPVVSWQDRRSEARCAELQAQGHDALITQRTGLPVDPLFPAAKISALLEALPDGVARAERGELCIGTIDSWLNWQFTGGRAFTTDYANAARTQLFNIYEGQWDEQLLALFNVPRAALADVRPSSGLHGEVQVGFIPGVPVGTPILSLIGDSHAALYAQRRACGNVVKATYGTGSSLMFSIPEPVSRANRLSTTLAWHDGERTFALEGNITHTGSGAAWLGRMLGINNPAELTALAQSVPDNQGVYYVPALSGLGAPWWDLQARGTICGLTDAATPAVLARAALESVVYQIADVFFAMEQACGQPLETLCVDGTATQNRWLMQLQADVLQRPLVIQPAAEVSALGAALLAGNALGWWQEETPAALASQGERIEPQPVLQQQMQQNYKQWLEAVARCRFQPK
;
A
#
# COMPACT_ATOMS: atom_id res chain seq x y z
N MET A 1 26.61 -28.63 -1.26
CA MET A 1 25.14 -28.66 -1.18
C MET A 1 24.65 -27.28 -1.54
N SER A 2 23.60 -27.14 -2.35
CA SER A 2 23.00 -25.85 -2.68
C SER A 2 22.36 -25.24 -1.42
N SER A 3 22.61 -23.94 -1.19
CA SER A 3 22.06 -23.25 0.00
C SER A 3 20.55 -23.08 -0.14
N PRO A 4 19.75 -23.38 0.91
CA PRO A 4 18.32 -23.17 0.86
C PRO A 4 17.97 -21.68 0.86
N ILE A 5 16.98 -21.27 0.04
CA ILE A 5 16.47 -19.92 -0.06
C ILE A 5 14.96 -19.86 0.04
N ILE A 6 14.43 -18.71 0.44
CA ILE A 6 13.06 -18.29 0.19
C ILE A 6 13.07 -17.45 -1.08
N LEU A 7 12.19 -17.81 -2.02
CA LEU A 7 11.94 -17.04 -3.23
C LEU A 7 10.77 -16.09 -2.98
N ALA A 8 11.05 -14.82 -2.74
CA ALA A 8 10.04 -13.80 -2.53
C ALA A 8 9.67 -13.11 -3.83
N ILE A 9 8.38 -13.03 -4.11
CA ILE A 9 7.79 -12.33 -5.25
C ILE A 9 7.17 -11.03 -4.73
N ASP A 10 7.43 -9.92 -5.39
CA ASP A 10 6.80 -8.63 -5.13
C ASP A 10 6.15 -8.13 -6.43
N GLU A 11 4.86 -8.42 -6.58
CA GLU A 11 4.08 -8.02 -7.74
C GLU A 11 3.45 -6.65 -7.48
N GLY A 12 4.06 -5.60 -8.01
CA GLY A 12 3.56 -4.22 -7.95
C GLY A 12 2.84 -3.80 -9.22
N THR A 13 2.23 -2.61 -9.20
CA THR A 13 1.43 -2.10 -10.31
C THR A 13 2.21 -1.96 -11.63
N THR A 14 3.49 -1.66 -11.57
CA THR A 14 4.31 -1.40 -12.78
C THR A 14 5.50 -2.35 -12.94
N ASN A 15 5.74 -3.21 -11.97
CA ASN A 15 6.92 -4.08 -11.96
C ASN A 15 6.68 -5.32 -11.11
N ALA A 16 6.96 -6.50 -11.66
CA ALA A 16 7.05 -7.74 -10.91
C ALA A 16 8.53 -8.00 -10.57
N LYS A 17 8.82 -8.26 -9.29
CA LYS A 17 10.17 -8.55 -8.81
C LYS A 17 10.24 -9.93 -8.17
N ALA A 18 11.40 -10.56 -8.27
CA ALA A 18 11.75 -11.76 -7.53
C ALA A 18 13.04 -11.51 -6.75
N VAL A 19 13.08 -11.96 -5.50
CA VAL A 19 14.20 -11.80 -4.58
C VAL A 19 14.48 -13.14 -3.91
N ALA A 20 15.70 -13.63 -4.03
CA ALA A 20 16.16 -14.86 -3.37
C ALA A 20 16.84 -14.49 -2.05
N VAL A 21 16.27 -14.94 -0.93
CA VAL A 21 16.75 -14.65 0.43
C VAL A 21 17.25 -15.94 1.07
N ASN A 22 18.51 -15.96 1.49
CA ASN A 22 19.09 -17.11 2.18
C ASN A 22 18.70 -17.15 3.67
N ARG A 23 19.11 -18.22 4.37
CA ARG A 23 18.76 -18.44 5.78
C ARG A 23 19.37 -17.37 6.71
N GLU A 24 20.44 -16.72 6.31
CA GLU A 24 21.09 -15.61 6.99
C GLU A 24 20.41 -14.26 6.74
N GLY A 25 19.32 -14.24 5.93
CA GLY A 25 18.58 -13.04 5.56
C GLY A 25 19.24 -12.19 4.47
N GLN A 26 20.26 -12.71 3.80
CA GLN A 26 20.95 -12.00 2.73
C GLN A 26 20.24 -12.20 1.39
N ILE A 27 20.14 -11.14 0.61
CA ILE A 27 19.67 -11.21 -0.77
C ILE A 27 20.81 -11.76 -1.63
N VAL A 28 20.61 -12.96 -2.19
CA VAL A 28 21.60 -13.65 -3.04
C VAL A 28 21.26 -13.56 -4.52
N GLY A 29 20.06 -13.12 -4.87
CA GLY A 29 19.63 -12.87 -6.23
C GLY A 29 18.42 -11.97 -6.26
N ARG A 30 18.28 -11.19 -7.33
CA ARG A 30 17.11 -10.34 -7.58
C ARG A 30 16.94 -10.05 -9.05
N CYS A 31 15.69 -9.92 -9.48
CA CYS A 31 15.36 -9.49 -10.84
C CYS A 31 14.00 -8.77 -10.82
N GLY A 32 13.86 -7.77 -11.67
CA GLY A 32 12.59 -7.05 -11.87
C GLY A 32 12.23 -7.00 -13.35
N VAL A 33 10.94 -7.16 -13.65
CA VAL A 33 10.38 -7.13 -15.00
C VAL A 33 9.21 -6.16 -15.02
N GLY A 34 9.15 -5.25 -15.98
CA GLY A 34 8.08 -4.28 -16.11
C GLY A 34 6.73 -4.94 -16.41
N VAL A 35 5.67 -4.40 -15.82
CA VAL A 35 4.28 -4.78 -16.09
C VAL A 35 3.55 -3.57 -16.68
N GLU A 36 2.89 -3.76 -17.81
CA GLU A 36 2.14 -2.70 -18.48
C GLU A 36 0.82 -2.43 -17.74
N ILE A 37 0.51 -1.16 -17.54
CA ILE A 37 -0.83 -0.71 -17.17
C ILE A 37 -1.45 0.05 -18.34
N ARG A 38 -2.69 -0.25 -18.69
CA ARG A 38 -3.43 0.35 -19.80
C ARG A 38 -4.54 1.23 -19.28
N HIS A 39 -4.76 2.34 -19.96
CA HIS A 39 -5.85 3.28 -19.67
C HIS A 39 -6.80 3.36 -20.87
N PRO A 40 -7.73 2.40 -21.04
CA PRO A 40 -8.59 2.31 -22.22
C PRO A 40 -9.54 3.50 -22.37
N ALA A 41 -9.88 4.17 -21.25
CA ALA A 41 -10.63 5.42 -21.24
C ALA A 41 -10.29 6.25 -19.98
N PRO A 42 -10.66 7.53 -19.89
CA PRO A 42 -10.47 8.33 -18.69
C PRO A 42 -11.07 7.65 -17.45
N GLY A 43 -10.28 7.53 -16.39
CA GLY A 43 -10.66 6.89 -15.13
C GLY A 43 -10.58 5.37 -15.15
N LEU A 44 -10.29 4.72 -16.27
CA LEU A 44 -10.06 3.27 -16.32
C LEU A 44 -8.57 2.94 -16.25
N ALA A 45 -8.24 1.86 -15.52
CA ALA A 45 -6.88 1.37 -15.37
C ALA A 45 -6.89 -0.16 -15.29
N GLU A 46 -6.27 -0.81 -16.27
CA GLU A 46 -6.34 -2.25 -16.48
C GLU A 46 -4.97 -2.86 -16.76
N GLN A 47 -4.80 -4.13 -16.40
CA GLN A 47 -3.62 -4.92 -16.72
C GLN A 47 -4.03 -6.28 -17.29
N ASP A 48 -3.14 -6.90 -18.08
CA ASP A 48 -3.34 -8.26 -18.56
C ASP A 48 -2.89 -9.26 -17.48
N PRO A 49 -3.79 -10.10 -16.94
CA PRO A 49 -3.44 -11.07 -15.90
C PRO A 49 -2.41 -12.10 -16.36
N LEU A 50 -2.38 -12.46 -17.65
CA LEU A 50 -1.38 -13.38 -18.20
C LEU A 50 -0.03 -12.70 -18.36
N ALA A 51 0.01 -11.43 -18.73
CA ALA A 51 1.25 -10.65 -18.78
C ALA A 51 1.87 -10.48 -17.38
N ILE A 52 1.06 -10.25 -16.33
CA ILE A 52 1.51 -10.25 -14.92
C ILE A 52 2.18 -11.60 -14.58
N TRP A 53 1.52 -12.71 -14.90
CA TRP A 53 2.07 -14.04 -14.65
C TRP A 53 3.40 -14.27 -15.39
N GLN A 54 3.49 -13.89 -16.67
CA GLN A 54 4.70 -14.00 -17.47
C GLN A 54 5.84 -13.17 -16.87
N ALA A 55 5.56 -11.93 -16.45
CA ALA A 55 6.55 -11.06 -15.81
C ALA A 55 7.09 -11.67 -14.49
N VAL A 56 6.22 -12.30 -13.70
CA VAL A 56 6.60 -13.01 -12.47
C VAL A 56 7.53 -14.19 -12.79
N VAL A 57 7.19 -15.02 -13.78
CA VAL A 57 8.04 -16.16 -14.20
C VAL A 57 9.38 -15.69 -14.73
N GLU A 58 9.41 -14.62 -15.51
CA GLU A 58 10.66 -14.04 -16.04
C GLU A 58 11.52 -13.46 -14.91
N ALA A 59 10.92 -12.76 -13.95
CA ALA A 59 11.62 -12.24 -12.78
C ALA A 59 12.23 -13.37 -11.94
N ILE A 60 11.50 -14.48 -11.73
CA ILE A 60 12.00 -15.68 -11.04
C ILE A 60 13.22 -16.24 -11.76
N ASN A 61 13.14 -16.43 -13.07
CA ASN A 61 14.22 -16.98 -13.87
C ASN A 61 15.49 -16.11 -13.76
N GLY A 62 15.37 -14.80 -13.93
CA GLY A 62 16.49 -13.87 -13.79
C GLY A 62 17.08 -13.85 -12.37
N CYS A 63 16.22 -13.91 -11.35
CA CYS A 63 16.62 -13.95 -9.94
C CYS A 63 17.44 -15.23 -9.64
N LEU A 64 16.95 -16.40 -10.06
CA LEU A 64 17.62 -17.69 -9.81
C LEU A 64 18.91 -17.82 -10.61
N GLN A 65 18.99 -17.26 -11.82
CA GLN A 65 20.25 -17.19 -12.58
C GLN A 65 21.30 -16.36 -11.84
N GLN A 66 20.91 -15.24 -11.24
CA GLN A 66 21.81 -14.41 -10.44
C GLN A 66 22.23 -15.09 -9.13
N ALA A 67 21.29 -15.78 -8.46
CA ALA A 67 21.57 -16.49 -7.21
C ALA A 67 22.50 -17.70 -7.39
N GLY A 68 22.57 -18.26 -8.60
CA GLY A 68 23.36 -19.46 -8.89
C GLY A 68 22.71 -20.75 -8.35
N PRO A 69 23.51 -21.77 -8.00
CA PRO A 69 23.00 -23.06 -7.54
C PRO A 69 22.41 -22.96 -6.13
N VAL A 70 21.10 -22.75 -6.02
CA VAL A 70 20.32 -22.66 -4.77
C VAL A 70 19.21 -23.69 -4.74
N GLN A 71 18.64 -23.96 -3.57
CA GLN A 71 17.45 -24.78 -3.39
C GLN A 71 16.30 -23.90 -2.89
N VAL A 72 15.21 -23.82 -3.63
CA VAL A 72 14.02 -23.09 -3.21
C VAL A 72 13.29 -23.89 -2.13
N ALA A 73 13.35 -23.41 -0.88
CA ALA A 73 12.69 -24.03 0.27
C ALA A 73 11.22 -23.63 0.40
N GLY A 74 10.84 -22.48 -0.15
CA GLY A 74 9.47 -21.97 -0.18
C GLY A 74 9.34 -20.70 -0.98
N ILE A 75 8.10 -20.39 -1.37
CA ILE A 75 7.72 -19.17 -2.07
C ILE A 75 6.97 -18.26 -1.11
N ALA A 76 7.25 -16.96 -1.19
CA ALA A 76 6.54 -15.88 -0.52
C ALA A 76 5.99 -14.90 -1.58
N ILE A 77 4.76 -14.43 -1.44
CA ILE A 77 4.13 -13.52 -2.40
C ILE A 77 3.69 -12.24 -1.69
N SER A 78 4.23 -11.13 -2.12
CA SER A 78 3.74 -9.78 -1.90
C SER A 78 3.10 -9.27 -3.18
N ASN A 79 2.00 -8.53 -3.09
CA ASN A 79 1.24 -8.08 -4.26
C ASN A 79 0.68 -6.68 -4.11
N GLN A 80 0.45 -5.99 -5.25
CA GLN A 80 -0.37 -4.79 -5.28
C GLN A 80 -1.75 -5.07 -4.67
N ARG A 81 -2.21 -4.19 -3.79
CA ARG A 81 -3.48 -4.36 -3.09
C ARG A 81 -4.65 -3.89 -3.96
N GLU A 82 -5.88 -4.30 -3.62
CA GLU A 82 -7.16 -3.82 -4.17
C GLU A 82 -7.38 -4.05 -5.67
N SER A 83 -6.40 -4.51 -6.42
CA SER A 83 -6.57 -4.92 -7.82
C SER A 83 -7.25 -6.28 -7.90
N VAL A 84 -8.21 -6.46 -8.81
CA VAL A 84 -9.09 -7.62 -8.87
C VAL A 84 -9.24 -8.17 -10.28
N VAL A 85 -9.39 -9.49 -10.40
CA VAL A 85 -9.60 -10.21 -11.66
C VAL A 85 -10.63 -11.33 -11.47
N ILE A 86 -11.37 -11.65 -12.54
CA ILE A 86 -12.29 -12.80 -12.60
C ILE A 86 -11.79 -13.78 -13.65
N TRP A 87 -11.74 -15.08 -13.28
CA TRP A 87 -11.34 -16.15 -14.19
C TRP A 87 -12.25 -17.37 -14.05
N GLN A 88 -12.20 -18.23 -15.06
CA GLN A 88 -12.96 -19.47 -15.09
C GLN A 88 -12.30 -20.50 -14.17
N ARG A 89 -13.08 -21.09 -13.25
CA ARG A 89 -12.56 -22.08 -12.29
C ARG A 89 -12.09 -23.38 -12.96
N ALA A 90 -12.68 -23.74 -14.07
CA ALA A 90 -12.40 -25.02 -14.73
C ALA A 90 -10.99 -25.13 -15.30
N ASP A 91 -10.45 -24.02 -15.85
CA ASP A 91 -9.19 -24.01 -16.59
C ASP A 91 -8.28 -22.81 -16.31
N GLY A 92 -8.72 -21.87 -15.45
CA GLY A 92 -7.96 -20.66 -15.13
C GLY A 92 -7.98 -19.58 -16.23
N THR A 93 -8.84 -19.70 -17.25
CA THR A 93 -8.95 -18.69 -18.30
C THR A 93 -9.45 -17.36 -17.73
N PRO A 94 -8.70 -16.25 -17.84
CA PRO A 94 -9.18 -14.93 -17.43
C PRO A 94 -10.40 -14.50 -18.25
N LEU A 95 -11.42 -14.03 -17.57
CA LEU A 95 -12.66 -13.52 -18.20
C LEU A 95 -12.72 -11.99 -18.20
N THR A 96 -11.87 -11.36 -17.40
CA THR A 96 -11.74 -9.90 -17.32
C THR A 96 -10.26 -9.52 -17.31
N PRO A 97 -9.90 -8.28 -17.67
CA PRO A 97 -8.61 -7.75 -17.27
C PRO A 97 -8.48 -7.72 -15.74
N VAL A 98 -7.28 -7.55 -15.22
CA VAL A 98 -7.08 -7.07 -13.85
C VAL A 98 -7.54 -5.62 -13.82
N VAL A 99 -8.57 -5.33 -13.03
CA VAL A 99 -9.00 -3.96 -12.77
C VAL A 99 -8.16 -3.42 -11.61
N SER A 100 -7.30 -2.46 -11.93
CA SER A 100 -6.32 -1.89 -11.00
C SER A 100 -7.01 -1.14 -9.85
N TRP A 101 -6.30 -1.00 -8.74
CA TRP A 101 -6.70 -0.13 -7.63
C TRP A 101 -6.91 1.34 -8.05
N GLN A 102 -6.23 1.79 -9.11
CA GLN A 102 -6.37 3.15 -9.67
C GLN A 102 -7.67 3.35 -10.47
N ASP A 103 -8.34 2.27 -10.84
CA ASP A 103 -9.54 2.31 -11.68
C ASP A 103 -10.75 2.88 -10.93
N ARG A 104 -11.48 3.76 -11.58
CA ARG A 104 -12.61 4.47 -11.01
C ARG A 104 -13.98 4.09 -11.62
N ARG A 105 -14.06 2.95 -12.37
CA ARG A 105 -15.31 2.50 -13.01
C ARG A 105 -16.49 2.35 -12.05
N SER A 106 -16.23 2.11 -10.77
CA SER A 106 -17.24 1.93 -9.72
C SER A 106 -17.61 3.22 -8.99
N GLU A 107 -17.15 4.40 -9.43
CA GLU A 107 -17.40 5.67 -8.74
C GLU A 107 -18.89 5.99 -8.58
N ALA A 108 -19.69 5.77 -9.65
CA ALA A 108 -21.13 5.98 -9.59
C ALA A 108 -21.81 5.06 -8.56
N ARG A 109 -21.38 3.78 -8.50
CA ARG A 109 -21.90 2.82 -7.52
C ARG A 109 -21.54 3.21 -6.09
N CYS A 110 -20.33 3.70 -5.86
CA CYS A 110 -19.93 4.22 -4.55
C CYS A 110 -20.79 5.41 -4.13
N ALA A 111 -21.08 6.34 -5.04
CA ALA A 111 -21.95 7.48 -4.77
C ALA A 111 -23.40 7.05 -4.44
N GLU A 112 -23.93 6.05 -5.12
CA GLU A 112 -25.24 5.48 -4.81
C GLU A 112 -25.28 4.87 -3.40
N LEU A 113 -24.28 4.07 -3.03
CA LEU A 113 -24.18 3.45 -1.71
C LEU A 113 -24.13 4.50 -0.59
N GLN A 114 -23.39 5.58 -0.80
CA GLN A 114 -23.34 6.71 0.12
C GLN A 114 -24.69 7.43 0.21
N ALA A 115 -25.33 7.70 -0.91
CA ALA A 115 -26.66 8.33 -0.95
C ALA A 115 -27.76 7.48 -0.26
N GLN A 116 -27.60 6.15 -0.30
CA GLN A 116 -28.48 5.19 0.37
C GLN A 116 -28.13 4.99 1.88
N GLY A 117 -27.04 5.60 2.36
CA GLY A 117 -26.62 5.53 3.78
C GLY A 117 -25.92 4.22 4.16
N HIS A 118 -25.35 3.48 3.18
CA HIS A 118 -24.64 2.22 3.45
C HIS A 118 -23.19 2.40 3.92
N ASP A 119 -22.66 3.62 3.86
CA ASP A 119 -21.30 3.95 4.30
C ASP A 119 -21.01 3.57 5.75
N ALA A 120 -21.97 3.76 6.65
CA ALA A 120 -21.83 3.40 8.06
C ALA A 120 -21.66 1.87 8.24
N LEU A 121 -22.48 1.06 7.55
CA LEU A 121 -22.40 -0.40 7.61
C LEU A 121 -21.05 -0.90 7.07
N ILE A 122 -20.66 -0.41 5.88
CA ILE A 122 -19.40 -0.80 5.23
C ILE A 122 -18.22 -0.46 6.14
N THR A 123 -18.12 0.79 6.60
CA THR A 123 -17.02 1.23 7.47
C THR A 123 -16.99 0.47 8.80
N GLN A 124 -18.14 0.20 9.40
CA GLN A 124 -18.22 -0.53 10.67
C GLN A 124 -17.71 -1.97 10.54
N ARG A 125 -17.98 -2.64 9.42
CA ARG A 125 -17.58 -4.05 9.20
C ARG A 125 -16.16 -4.19 8.69
N THR A 126 -15.74 -3.28 7.81
CA THR A 126 -14.48 -3.39 7.08
C THR A 126 -13.37 -2.49 7.58
N GLY A 127 -13.70 -1.44 8.36
CA GLY A 127 -12.78 -0.37 8.72
C GLY A 127 -12.43 0.60 7.58
N LEU A 128 -13.05 0.42 6.40
CA LEU A 128 -12.73 1.15 5.17
C LEU A 128 -13.87 2.12 4.79
N PRO A 129 -13.56 3.30 4.23
CA PRO A 129 -14.57 4.18 3.66
C PRO A 129 -15.14 3.60 2.36
N VAL A 130 -16.28 4.09 1.90
CA VAL A 130 -16.81 3.79 0.57
C VAL A 130 -16.01 4.59 -0.45
N ASP A 131 -15.21 3.91 -1.26
CA ASP A 131 -14.36 4.53 -2.28
C ASP A 131 -14.14 3.55 -3.45
N PRO A 132 -14.08 4.03 -4.71
CA PRO A 132 -13.81 3.19 -5.88
C PRO A 132 -12.43 2.55 -5.89
N LEU A 133 -11.51 2.92 -4.99
CA LEU A 133 -10.25 2.22 -4.73
C LEU A 133 -10.49 0.73 -4.47
N PHE A 134 -11.51 0.40 -3.67
CA PHE A 134 -11.73 -0.95 -3.15
C PHE A 134 -12.47 -1.88 -4.11
N PRO A 135 -12.23 -3.22 -4.03
CA PRO A 135 -12.71 -4.19 -5.01
C PRO A 135 -14.22 -4.39 -5.07
N ALA A 136 -14.96 -4.32 -3.94
CA ALA A 136 -16.35 -4.77 -3.90
C ALA A 136 -17.24 -4.20 -5.02
N ALA A 137 -17.24 -2.87 -5.18
CA ALA A 137 -18.03 -2.22 -6.23
C ALA A 137 -17.49 -2.50 -7.65
N LYS A 138 -16.17 -2.72 -7.81
CA LYS A 138 -15.57 -3.15 -9.08
C LYS A 138 -16.00 -4.56 -9.44
N ILE A 139 -16.01 -5.47 -8.47
CA ILE A 139 -16.48 -6.86 -8.66
C ILE A 139 -17.93 -6.89 -9.11
N SER A 140 -18.82 -6.10 -8.47
CA SER A 140 -20.21 -5.97 -8.91
C SER A 140 -20.30 -5.58 -10.37
N ALA A 141 -19.60 -4.52 -10.79
CA ALA A 141 -19.60 -4.04 -12.17
C ALA A 141 -19.03 -5.08 -13.16
N LEU A 142 -18.00 -5.83 -12.77
CA LEU A 142 -17.45 -6.90 -13.60
C LEU A 142 -18.42 -8.08 -13.76
N LEU A 143 -19.09 -8.50 -12.69
CA LEU A 143 -20.08 -9.56 -12.75
C LEU A 143 -21.31 -9.17 -13.60
N GLU A 144 -21.75 -7.92 -13.50
CA GLU A 144 -22.86 -7.39 -14.34
C GLU A 144 -22.48 -7.33 -15.83
N ALA A 145 -21.21 -7.08 -16.14
CA ALA A 145 -20.73 -7.03 -17.52
C ALA A 145 -20.52 -8.43 -18.16
N LEU A 146 -20.39 -9.47 -17.35
CA LEU A 146 -20.23 -10.85 -17.84
C LEU A 146 -21.58 -11.50 -18.14
N PRO A 147 -21.72 -12.26 -19.26
CA PRO A 147 -22.90 -13.05 -19.51
C PRO A 147 -23.19 -14.02 -18.36
N ASP A 148 -24.36 -13.92 -17.74
CA ASP A 148 -24.81 -14.70 -16.59
C ASP A 148 -23.81 -14.66 -15.40
N GLY A 149 -23.04 -13.57 -15.27
CA GLY A 149 -21.89 -13.49 -14.37
C GLY A 149 -22.22 -13.83 -12.92
N VAL A 150 -23.27 -13.23 -12.34
CA VAL A 150 -23.72 -13.53 -10.97
C VAL A 150 -24.15 -14.99 -10.83
N ALA A 151 -25.01 -15.50 -11.74
CA ALA A 151 -25.48 -16.87 -11.69
C ALA A 151 -24.35 -17.91 -11.88
N ARG A 152 -23.36 -17.61 -12.72
CA ARG A 152 -22.15 -18.45 -12.85
C ARG A 152 -21.31 -18.43 -11.58
N ALA A 153 -21.17 -17.28 -10.95
CA ALA A 153 -20.48 -17.12 -9.68
C ALA A 153 -21.19 -17.91 -8.55
N GLU A 154 -22.54 -17.87 -8.49
CA GLU A 154 -23.34 -18.66 -7.54
C GLU A 154 -23.13 -20.18 -7.72
N ARG A 155 -23.02 -20.66 -8.97
CA ARG A 155 -22.73 -22.06 -9.27
C ARG A 155 -21.27 -22.45 -9.02
N GLY A 156 -20.40 -21.49 -8.59
CA GLY A 156 -18.99 -21.74 -8.35
C GLY A 156 -18.16 -21.96 -9.62
N GLU A 157 -18.64 -21.53 -10.79
CA GLU A 157 -17.93 -21.64 -12.07
C GLU A 157 -16.84 -20.59 -12.23
N LEU A 158 -16.91 -19.52 -11.44
CA LEU A 158 -15.98 -18.40 -11.44
C LEU A 158 -15.11 -18.37 -10.21
N CYS A 159 -13.90 -17.85 -10.37
CA CYS A 159 -13.04 -17.39 -9.29
C CYS A 159 -12.93 -15.87 -9.38
N ILE A 160 -13.11 -15.19 -8.26
CA ILE A 160 -12.94 -13.75 -8.11
C ILE A 160 -11.84 -13.54 -7.06
N GLY A 161 -10.74 -12.94 -7.45
CA GLY A 161 -9.61 -12.78 -6.53
C GLY A 161 -8.81 -11.51 -6.74
N THR A 162 -8.10 -11.14 -5.71
CA THR A 162 -6.99 -10.21 -5.74
C THR A 162 -5.75 -10.88 -6.34
N ILE A 163 -4.69 -10.13 -6.56
CA ILE A 163 -3.52 -10.62 -7.31
C ILE A 163 -2.82 -11.79 -6.60
N ASP A 164 -2.79 -11.80 -5.28
CA ASP A 164 -2.30 -12.95 -4.50
C ASP A 164 -3.01 -14.25 -4.85
N SER A 165 -4.36 -14.21 -4.91
CA SER A 165 -5.18 -15.36 -5.27
C SER A 165 -4.92 -15.82 -6.71
N TRP A 166 -4.79 -14.86 -7.64
CA TRP A 166 -4.45 -15.13 -9.03
C TRP A 166 -3.08 -15.81 -9.17
N LEU A 167 -2.04 -15.26 -8.53
CA LEU A 167 -0.69 -15.82 -8.57
C LEU A 167 -0.65 -17.20 -7.90
N ASN A 168 -1.30 -17.34 -6.73
CA ASN A 168 -1.38 -18.63 -6.06
C ASN A 168 -2.08 -19.69 -6.93
N TRP A 169 -3.17 -19.31 -7.62
CA TRP A 169 -3.84 -20.16 -8.60
C TRP A 169 -2.88 -20.61 -9.71
N GLN A 170 -2.11 -19.68 -10.28
CA GLN A 170 -1.16 -19.98 -11.36
C GLN A 170 -0.06 -20.93 -10.88
N PHE A 171 0.58 -20.67 -9.74
CA PHE A 171 1.61 -21.54 -9.18
C PHE A 171 1.11 -22.94 -8.89
N THR A 172 -0.10 -23.07 -8.41
CA THR A 172 -0.68 -24.36 -7.98
C THR A 172 -1.41 -25.11 -9.10
N GLY A 173 -1.44 -24.55 -10.33
CA GLY A 173 -2.18 -25.14 -11.45
C GLY A 173 -3.67 -25.35 -11.13
N GLY A 174 -4.26 -24.40 -10.43
CA GLY A 174 -5.67 -24.40 -10.04
C GLY A 174 -6.05 -25.29 -8.85
N ARG A 175 -5.08 -25.90 -8.16
CA ARG A 175 -5.35 -26.78 -7.02
C ARG A 175 -5.61 -26.05 -5.72
N ALA A 176 -5.17 -24.79 -5.59
CA ALA A 176 -5.45 -23.94 -4.44
C ALA A 176 -6.02 -22.60 -4.90
N PHE A 177 -7.12 -22.22 -4.27
CA PHE A 177 -7.74 -20.91 -4.43
C PHE A 177 -7.87 -20.27 -3.06
N THR A 178 -6.81 -19.59 -2.65
CA THR A 178 -6.69 -18.95 -1.34
C THR A 178 -6.29 -17.49 -1.46
N THR A 179 -6.63 -16.71 -0.46
CA THR A 179 -6.14 -15.35 -0.18
C THR A 179 -5.70 -15.28 1.28
N ASP A 180 -5.01 -14.21 1.67
CA ASP A 180 -4.70 -13.98 3.06
C ASP A 180 -5.66 -12.96 3.71
N TYR A 181 -5.57 -12.85 5.04
CA TYR A 181 -6.36 -11.90 5.82
C TYR A 181 -6.13 -10.45 5.41
N ALA A 182 -4.89 -10.09 5.05
CA ALA A 182 -4.56 -8.71 4.68
C ALA A 182 -5.21 -8.31 3.33
N ASN A 183 -5.12 -9.17 2.30
CA ASN A 183 -5.76 -8.92 1.02
C ASN A 183 -7.29 -8.99 1.12
N ALA A 184 -7.85 -9.98 1.84
CA ALA A 184 -9.29 -10.11 2.07
C ALA A 184 -9.85 -8.84 2.75
N ALA A 185 -9.16 -8.32 3.76
CA ALA A 185 -9.58 -7.11 4.49
C ALA A 185 -9.66 -5.85 3.59
N ARG A 186 -8.97 -5.83 2.44
CA ARG A 186 -8.99 -4.71 1.49
C ARG A 186 -10.13 -4.78 0.48
N THR A 187 -10.93 -5.84 0.49
CA THR A 187 -11.97 -6.05 -0.53
C THR A 187 -13.26 -5.27 -0.31
N GLN A 188 -13.55 -4.79 0.89
CA GLN A 188 -14.85 -4.33 1.39
C GLN A 188 -15.94 -5.42 1.44
N LEU A 189 -15.54 -6.70 1.36
CA LEU A 189 -16.43 -7.86 1.49
C LEU A 189 -16.15 -8.67 2.75
N PHE A 190 -15.07 -8.31 3.47
CA PHE A 190 -14.54 -9.06 4.60
C PHE A 190 -14.75 -8.32 5.92
N ASN A 191 -15.31 -9.01 6.91
CA ASN A 191 -15.48 -8.47 8.26
C ASN A 191 -14.18 -8.62 9.04
N ILE A 192 -13.50 -7.52 9.30
CA ILE A 192 -12.18 -7.55 9.97
C ILE A 192 -12.27 -7.96 11.45
N TYR A 193 -13.43 -7.79 12.10
CA TYR A 193 -13.65 -8.17 13.50
C TYR A 193 -13.92 -9.67 13.62
N GLU A 194 -14.76 -10.22 12.74
CA GLU A 194 -15.09 -11.65 12.72
C GLU A 194 -14.01 -12.48 12.02
N GLY A 195 -13.25 -11.88 11.11
CA GLY A 195 -12.21 -12.55 10.34
C GLY A 195 -12.76 -13.50 9.27
N GLN A 196 -13.86 -13.11 8.62
CA GLN A 196 -14.52 -13.89 7.58
C GLN A 196 -15.22 -13.00 6.56
N TRP A 197 -15.58 -13.59 5.41
CA TRP A 197 -16.45 -12.92 4.43
C TRP A 197 -17.79 -12.58 5.08
N ASP A 198 -18.27 -11.35 4.89
CA ASP A 198 -19.47 -10.82 5.54
C ASP A 198 -20.69 -10.99 4.63
N GLU A 199 -21.66 -11.81 5.04
CA GLU A 199 -22.86 -12.12 4.26
C GLU A 199 -23.70 -10.87 3.92
N GLN A 200 -23.73 -9.86 4.78
CA GLN A 200 -24.47 -8.64 4.51
C GLN A 200 -23.77 -7.79 3.43
N LEU A 201 -22.45 -7.73 3.47
CA LEU A 201 -21.66 -7.04 2.45
C LEU A 201 -21.71 -7.80 1.12
N LEU A 202 -21.61 -9.12 1.14
CA LEU A 202 -21.77 -9.96 -0.05
C LEU A 202 -23.12 -9.73 -0.73
N ALA A 203 -24.20 -9.70 0.04
CA ALA A 203 -25.53 -9.40 -0.48
C ALA A 203 -25.64 -7.95 -1.00
N LEU A 204 -25.10 -6.96 -0.29
CA LEU A 204 -25.12 -5.55 -0.68
C LEU A 204 -24.43 -5.30 -2.03
N PHE A 205 -23.29 -5.97 -2.26
CA PHE A 205 -22.53 -5.87 -3.50
C PHE A 205 -22.89 -6.92 -4.54
N ASN A 206 -23.86 -7.80 -4.24
CA ASN A 206 -24.28 -8.91 -5.12
C ASN A 206 -23.10 -9.80 -5.56
N VAL A 207 -22.24 -10.16 -4.63
CA VAL A 207 -21.06 -11.01 -4.85
C VAL A 207 -21.28 -12.37 -4.22
N PRO A 208 -21.42 -13.45 -5.01
CA PRO A 208 -21.63 -14.79 -4.47
C PRO A 208 -20.42 -15.34 -3.73
N ARG A 209 -20.64 -15.85 -2.50
CA ARG A 209 -19.60 -16.45 -1.67
C ARG A 209 -18.85 -17.59 -2.37
N ALA A 210 -19.53 -18.38 -3.21
CA ALA A 210 -18.98 -19.52 -3.92
C ALA A 210 -17.83 -19.17 -4.88
N ALA A 211 -17.78 -17.90 -5.33
CA ALA A 211 -16.73 -17.41 -6.22
C ALA A 211 -15.51 -16.82 -5.52
N LEU A 212 -15.52 -16.70 -4.18
CA LEU A 212 -14.44 -16.09 -3.39
C LEU A 212 -13.48 -17.15 -2.85
N ALA A 213 -12.22 -16.74 -2.67
CA ALA A 213 -11.13 -17.57 -2.16
C ALA A 213 -11.33 -17.97 -0.68
N ASP A 214 -10.69 -19.06 -0.29
CA ASP A 214 -10.52 -19.41 1.13
C ASP A 214 -9.51 -18.48 1.77
N VAL A 215 -9.87 -17.88 2.90
CA VAL A 215 -9.00 -16.98 3.64
C VAL A 215 -8.11 -17.77 4.59
N ARG A 216 -6.81 -17.55 4.52
CA ARG A 216 -5.79 -18.22 5.35
C ARG A 216 -4.88 -17.20 6.05
N PRO A 217 -4.18 -17.61 7.13
CA PRO A 217 -3.14 -16.78 7.73
C PRO A 217 -2.10 -16.32 6.70
N SER A 218 -1.59 -15.10 6.87
CA SER A 218 -0.58 -14.53 5.95
C SER A 218 0.74 -15.31 5.97
N SER A 219 1.04 -15.98 7.11
CA SER A 219 2.15 -16.94 7.27
C SER A 219 1.59 -18.36 7.42
N GLY A 220 1.90 -19.25 6.49
CA GLY A 220 1.44 -20.63 6.48
C GLY A 220 1.34 -21.21 5.08
N LEU A 221 0.85 -22.43 4.96
CA LEU A 221 0.74 -23.13 3.67
C LEU A 221 -0.49 -22.64 2.88
N HIS A 222 -0.27 -22.05 1.72
CA HIS A 222 -1.30 -21.62 0.78
C HIS A 222 -1.49 -22.60 -0.38
N GLY A 223 -0.53 -23.47 -0.64
CA GLY A 223 -0.52 -24.45 -1.70
C GLY A 223 0.89 -24.92 -2.02
N GLU A 224 1.02 -25.76 -3.03
CA GLU A 224 2.29 -26.24 -3.52
C GLU A 224 2.38 -26.04 -5.04
N VAL A 225 3.55 -25.68 -5.53
CA VAL A 225 3.80 -25.50 -6.96
C VAL A 225 3.47 -26.79 -7.71
N GLN A 226 2.66 -26.69 -8.75
CA GLN A 226 2.25 -27.82 -9.60
C GLN A 226 2.68 -27.63 -11.07
N VAL A 227 3.10 -26.43 -11.42
CA VAL A 227 3.54 -26.09 -12.78
C VAL A 227 5.02 -26.40 -12.95
N GLY A 228 5.34 -27.33 -13.85
CA GLY A 228 6.71 -27.80 -14.06
C GLY A 228 7.56 -26.91 -14.98
N PHE A 229 7.05 -25.77 -15.42
CA PHE A 229 7.74 -24.92 -16.41
C PHE A 229 8.45 -23.68 -15.80
N ILE A 230 8.53 -23.59 -14.46
CA ILE A 230 9.32 -22.53 -13.80
C ILE A 230 10.72 -23.11 -13.53
N PRO A 231 11.75 -22.79 -14.34
CA PRO A 231 13.08 -23.32 -14.14
C PRO A 231 13.63 -22.99 -12.76
N GLY A 232 14.19 -23.99 -12.09
CA GLY A 232 14.77 -23.83 -10.75
C GLY A 232 13.78 -23.83 -9.59
N VAL A 233 12.47 -23.93 -9.87
CA VAL A 233 11.42 -24.08 -8.84
C VAL A 233 10.82 -25.49 -8.97
N PRO A 234 11.13 -26.44 -8.08
CA PRO A 234 10.59 -27.79 -8.15
C PRO A 234 9.08 -27.85 -7.93
N VAL A 235 8.42 -28.79 -8.60
CA VAL A 235 7.04 -29.20 -8.25
C VAL A 235 7.02 -29.66 -6.79
N GLY A 236 5.99 -29.27 -6.03
CA GLY A 236 5.90 -29.53 -4.59
C GLY A 236 6.55 -28.46 -3.72
N THR A 237 7.19 -27.43 -4.28
CA THR A 237 7.68 -26.29 -3.49
C THR A 237 6.50 -25.58 -2.82
N PRO A 238 6.51 -25.41 -1.47
CA PRO A 238 5.39 -24.81 -0.76
C PRO A 238 5.32 -23.29 -0.95
N ILE A 239 4.10 -22.77 -1.07
CA ILE A 239 3.80 -21.32 -1.02
C ILE A 239 3.43 -21.03 0.42
N LEU A 240 4.25 -20.22 1.10
CA LEU A 240 4.26 -20.09 2.56
C LEU A 240 3.82 -18.74 3.07
N SER A 241 3.66 -17.77 2.18
CA SER A 241 3.09 -16.47 2.56
C SER A 241 2.40 -15.80 1.39
N LEU A 242 1.25 -15.17 1.67
CA LEU A 242 0.56 -14.19 0.84
C LEU A 242 0.34 -12.95 1.69
N ILE A 243 0.58 -11.75 1.13
CA ILE A 243 0.36 -10.48 1.82
C ILE A 243 0.37 -9.32 0.83
N GLY A 244 -0.42 -8.27 1.08
CA GLY A 244 -0.35 -7.03 0.30
C GLY A 244 0.96 -6.26 0.52
N ASP A 245 1.46 -5.60 -0.51
CA ASP A 245 2.77 -4.93 -0.58
C ASP A 245 3.06 -3.97 0.60
N SER A 246 2.13 -3.07 0.88
CA SER A 246 2.29 -2.09 1.97
C SER A 246 2.23 -2.73 3.36
N HIS A 247 1.46 -3.83 3.50
CA HIS A 247 1.41 -4.61 4.74
C HIS A 247 2.71 -5.41 4.93
N ALA A 248 3.24 -6.01 3.87
CA ALA A 248 4.52 -6.69 3.87
C ALA A 248 5.66 -5.73 4.27
N ALA A 249 5.67 -4.53 3.70
CA ALA A 249 6.64 -3.50 4.07
C ALA A 249 6.52 -3.08 5.53
N LEU A 250 5.29 -2.90 6.04
CA LEU A 250 5.05 -2.61 7.47
C LEU A 250 5.56 -3.75 8.36
N TYR A 251 5.31 -5.01 7.97
CA TYR A 251 5.79 -6.18 8.68
C TYR A 251 7.32 -6.21 8.78
N ALA A 252 8.02 -6.00 7.65
CA ALA A 252 9.47 -5.93 7.62
C ALA A 252 10.02 -4.82 8.51
N GLN A 253 9.45 -3.61 8.43
CA GLN A 253 9.89 -2.46 9.23
C GLN A 253 9.63 -2.68 10.72
N ARG A 254 8.48 -3.25 11.08
CA ARG A 254 8.19 -3.61 12.48
C ARG A 254 9.19 -4.63 13.03
N ARG A 255 9.56 -5.63 12.23
CA ARG A 255 10.57 -6.64 12.63
C ARG A 255 11.97 -6.03 12.76
N ALA A 256 12.32 -5.03 11.95
CA ALA A 256 13.63 -4.37 11.97
C ALA A 256 13.75 -3.28 13.05
N CYS A 257 12.71 -2.48 13.28
CA CYS A 257 12.76 -1.23 14.05
C CYS A 257 11.82 -1.21 15.26
N GLY A 258 11.03 -2.27 15.48
CA GLY A 258 9.98 -2.29 16.51
C GLY A 258 8.68 -1.65 16.02
N ASN A 259 7.83 -1.21 16.95
CA ASN A 259 6.52 -0.65 16.60
C ASN A 259 6.64 0.80 16.12
N VAL A 260 6.76 0.98 14.81
CA VAL A 260 7.02 2.25 14.14
C VAL A 260 5.89 2.62 13.19
N VAL A 261 5.71 3.91 12.93
CA VAL A 261 4.87 4.37 11.81
C VAL A 261 5.67 4.21 10.52
N LYS A 262 5.13 3.46 9.57
CA LYS A 262 5.69 3.36 8.22
C LYS A 262 5.10 4.47 7.36
N ALA A 263 5.94 5.17 6.59
CA ALA A 263 5.48 6.10 5.56
C ALA A 263 6.21 5.86 4.24
N THR A 264 5.44 5.71 3.15
CA THR A 264 5.98 5.68 1.79
C THR A 264 5.72 7.02 1.11
N TYR A 265 6.80 7.68 0.67
CA TYR A 265 6.75 8.97 -0.02
C TYR A 265 6.79 8.75 -1.53
N GLY A 266 5.67 9.01 -2.19
CA GLY A 266 5.52 8.87 -3.64
C GLY A 266 4.78 10.04 -4.28
N THR A 267 4.06 9.78 -5.36
CA THR A 267 3.10 10.71 -5.99
C THR A 267 2.07 11.20 -4.98
N GLY A 268 1.39 10.27 -4.32
CA GLY A 268 0.76 10.42 -3.03
C GLY A 268 1.63 9.78 -1.95
N SER A 269 1.15 9.72 -0.71
CA SER A 269 1.85 9.04 0.38
C SER A 269 0.88 8.18 1.19
N SER A 270 1.39 7.10 1.74
CA SER A 270 0.65 6.20 2.61
C SER A 270 1.38 6.05 3.94
N LEU A 271 0.67 6.23 5.04
CA LEU A 271 1.17 5.93 6.36
C LEU A 271 0.42 4.74 6.94
N MET A 272 1.14 3.87 7.64
CA MET A 272 0.57 2.73 8.33
C MET A 272 1.22 2.56 9.71
N PHE A 273 0.41 2.14 10.67
CA PHE A 273 0.86 1.82 12.03
C PHE A 273 0.16 0.57 12.54
N SER A 274 0.92 -0.43 12.98
CA SER A 274 0.36 -1.69 13.48
C SER A 274 -0.19 -1.56 14.90
N ILE A 275 -1.38 -2.10 15.12
CA ILE A 275 -2.10 -2.10 16.39
C ILE A 275 -2.59 -3.52 16.70
N PRO A 276 -2.66 -3.93 17.99
CA PRO A 276 -3.10 -5.28 18.37
C PRO A 276 -4.61 -5.48 18.18
N GLU A 277 -5.40 -4.43 18.36
CA GLU A 277 -6.85 -4.48 18.28
C GLU A 277 -7.37 -3.38 17.34
N PRO A 278 -8.49 -3.61 16.64
CA PRO A 278 -9.04 -2.62 15.73
C PRO A 278 -9.63 -1.44 16.48
N VAL A 279 -9.38 -0.23 16.00
CA VAL A 279 -9.95 1.00 16.57
C VAL A 279 -11.28 1.31 15.89
N SER A 280 -12.37 1.21 16.63
CA SER A 280 -13.75 1.32 16.13
C SER A 280 -14.15 2.72 15.60
N ARG A 281 -13.37 3.74 15.85
CA ARG A 281 -13.51 5.10 15.31
C ARG A 281 -12.11 5.69 15.17
N ALA A 282 -11.43 5.30 14.12
CA ALA A 282 -10.03 5.62 13.89
C ALA A 282 -9.78 7.10 13.51
N ASN A 283 -10.57 8.05 14.02
CA ASN A 283 -10.39 9.49 13.83
C ASN A 283 -10.03 9.88 12.38
N ARG A 284 -10.87 9.41 11.43
CA ARG A 284 -10.70 9.67 10.00
C ARG A 284 -9.53 8.93 9.33
N LEU A 285 -9.08 7.86 9.95
CA LEU A 285 -8.15 6.89 9.35
C LEU A 285 -8.90 5.61 8.98
N SER A 286 -8.35 4.83 8.08
CA SER A 286 -8.82 3.47 7.84
C SER A 286 -8.23 2.52 8.88
N THR A 287 -9.02 1.53 9.31
CA THR A 287 -8.53 0.38 10.07
C THR A 287 -8.57 -0.83 9.16
N THR A 288 -7.52 -1.62 9.11
CA THR A 288 -7.45 -2.82 8.29
C THR A 288 -6.80 -3.96 9.07
N LEU A 289 -7.04 -5.19 8.66
CA LEU A 289 -6.28 -6.32 9.13
C LEU A 289 -4.97 -6.37 8.35
N ALA A 290 -3.84 -6.24 9.05
CA ALA A 290 -2.53 -6.06 8.42
C ALA A 290 -1.87 -7.39 8.05
N TRP A 291 -1.96 -8.41 8.93
CA TRP A 291 -1.50 -9.78 8.72
C TRP A 291 -2.05 -10.72 9.79
N HIS A 292 -1.84 -12.01 9.55
CA HIS A 292 -2.07 -13.07 10.52
C HIS A 292 -0.86 -14.04 10.46
N ASP A 293 -0.05 -14.08 11.52
CA ASP A 293 1.15 -14.91 11.65
C ASP A 293 1.17 -15.73 12.95
N GLY A 294 0.00 -16.22 13.33
CA GLY A 294 -0.33 -16.87 14.62
C GLY A 294 -1.45 -16.10 15.31
N GLU A 295 -1.34 -14.77 15.32
CA GLU A 295 -2.37 -13.86 15.82
C GLU A 295 -2.72 -12.81 14.75
N ARG A 296 -3.94 -12.29 14.83
CA ARG A 296 -4.37 -11.20 13.95
C ARG A 296 -3.76 -9.88 14.43
N THR A 297 -3.07 -9.21 13.52
CA THR A 297 -2.57 -7.83 13.75
C THR A 297 -3.32 -6.88 12.84
N PHE A 298 -3.77 -5.77 13.38
CA PHE A 298 -4.45 -4.71 12.63
C PHE A 298 -3.49 -3.56 12.33
N ALA A 299 -3.90 -2.64 11.45
CA ALA A 299 -3.19 -1.41 11.20
C ALA A 299 -4.17 -0.24 11.03
N LEU A 300 -3.75 0.93 11.50
CA LEU A 300 -4.28 2.20 11.05
C LEU A 300 -3.60 2.56 9.73
N GLU A 301 -4.36 3.08 8.78
CA GLU A 301 -3.84 3.54 7.50
C GLU A 301 -4.42 4.91 7.17
N GLY A 302 -3.55 5.81 6.69
CA GLY A 302 -3.92 7.09 6.11
C GLY A 302 -3.26 7.29 4.76
N ASN A 303 -4.07 7.50 3.73
CA ASN A 303 -3.63 7.75 2.36
C ASN A 303 -3.79 9.23 2.01
N ILE A 304 -2.71 9.83 1.51
CA ILE A 304 -2.63 11.22 1.07
C ILE A 304 -2.53 11.23 -0.45
N THR A 305 -3.46 11.90 -1.10
CA THR A 305 -3.59 11.86 -2.56
C THR A 305 -2.46 12.59 -3.28
N HIS A 306 -2.08 13.77 -2.77
CA HIS A 306 -1.12 14.66 -3.43
C HIS A 306 -0.02 15.10 -2.47
N THR A 307 1.10 14.36 -2.44
CA THR A 307 2.33 14.80 -1.78
C THR A 307 3.37 15.20 -2.83
N GLY A 308 4.13 14.28 -3.37
CA GLY A 308 5.12 14.56 -4.40
C GLY A 308 4.51 15.15 -5.67
N SER A 309 3.33 14.68 -6.09
CA SER A 309 2.62 15.26 -7.24
C SER A 309 2.16 16.70 -7.01
N GLY A 310 1.75 17.03 -5.78
CA GLY A 310 1.35 18.39 -5.39
C GLY A 310 2.54 19.36 -5.47
N ALA A 311 3.67 18.97 -4.89
CA ALA A 311 4.90 19.78 -4.97
C ALA A 311 5.40 19.92 -6.42
N ALA A 312 5.39 18.84 -7.20
CA ALA A 312 5.77 18.88 -8.61
C ALA A 312 4.81 19.73 -9.47
N TRP A 313 3.51 19.71 -9.15
CA TRP A 313 2.53 20.56 -9.83
C TRP A 313 2.85 22.05 -9.63
N LEU A 314 3.08 22.49 -8.38
CA LEU A 314 3.45 23.88 -8.11
C LEU A 314 4.82 24.23 -8.71
N GLY A 315 5.79 23.31 -8.70
CA GLY A 315 7.06 23.47 -9.40
C GLY A 315 6.88 23.78 -10.88
N ARG A 316 6.03 23.00 -11.58
CA ARG A 316 5.71 23.29 -13.00
C ARG A 316 5.07 24.65 -13.22
N MET A 317 4.20 25.09 -12.32
CA MET A 317 3.62 26.45 -12.39
C MET A 317 4.69 27.55 -12.23
N LEU A 318 5.78 27.24 -11.51
CA LEU A 318 6.96 28.12 -11.39
C LEU A 318 7.97 27.95 -12.53
N GLY A 319 7.70 27.10 -13.52
CA GLY A 319 8.62 26.79 -14.62
C GLY A 319 9.73 25.78 -14.27
N ILE A 320 9.61 25.09 -13.14
CA ILE A 320 10.61 24.13 -12.63
C ILE A 320 10.07 22.70 -12.76
N ASN A 321 10.77 21.87 -13.54
CA ASN A 321 10.41 20.46 -13.74
C ASN A 321 11.32 19.49 -12.98
N ASN A 322 12.48 19.96 -12.52
CA ASN A 322 13.46 19.14 -11.82
C ASN A 322 13.25 19.25 -10.29
N PRO A 323 13.01 18.14 -9.58
CA PRO A 323 12.86 18.15 -8.11
C PRO A 323 14.07 18.73 -7.35
N ALA A 324 15.29 18.52 -7.87
CA ALA A 324 16.49 19.08 -7.23
C ALA A 324 16.56 20.61 -7.36
N GLU A 325 16.14 21.18 -8.52
CA GLU A 325 16.06 22.62 -8.69
C GLU A 325 14.98 23.25 -7.81
N LEU A 326 13.81 22.59 -7.68
CA LEU A 326 12.75 23.01 -6.76
C LEU A 326 13.26 23.02 -5.31
N THR A 327 14.02 22.00 -4.91
CA THR A 327 14.63 21.92 -3.58
C THR A 327 15.65 23.03 -3.36
N ALA A 328 16.53 23.26 -4.33
CA ALA A 328 17.54 24.34 -4.24
C ALA A 328 16.89 25.71 -4.11
N LEU A 329 15.82 25.97 -4.89
CA LEU A 329 15.07 27.22 -4.79
C LEU A 329 14.39 27.37 -3.43
N ALA A 330 13.77 26.30 -2.90
CA ALA A 330 13.14 26.32 -1.58
C ALA A 330 14.13 26.57 -0.44
N GLN A 331 15.36 26.08 -0.57
CA GLN A 331 16.44 26.30 0.41
C GLN A 331 17.08 27.70 0.33
N SER A 332 16.83 28.45 -0.73
CA SER A 332 17.39 29.81 -0.88
C SER A 332 16.72 30.85 0.04
N VAL A 333 15.62 30.47 0.71
CA VAL A 333 14.93 31.28 1.71
C VAL A 333 14.90 30.57 3.06
N PRO A 334 14.95 31.31 4.18
CA PRO A 334 15.02 30.71 5.51
C PRO A 334 13.73 30.00 5.94
N ASP A 335 12.58 30.49 5.48
CA ASP A 335 11.25 29.98 5.82
C ASP A 335 10.24 30.30 4.70
N ASN A 336 8.98 29.92 4.92
CA ASN A 336 7.88 30.14 3.98
C ASN A 336 7.21 31.53 4.12
N GLN A 337 7.70 32.39 5.00
CA GLN A 337 7.17 33.75 5.26
C GLN A 337 5.65 33.80 5.52
N GLY A 338 5.10 32.74 6.13
CA GLY A 338 3.67 32.61 6.40
C GLY A 338 2.83 32.19 5.17
N VAL A 339 3.46 31.82 4.06
CA VAL A 339 2.79 31.28 2.87
C VAL A 339 2.63 29.78 3.00
N TYR A 340 1.40 29.28 2.88
CA TYR A 340 1.07 27.86 2.91
C TYR A 340 0.39 27.42 1.61
N TYR A 341 0.79 26.28 1.09
CA TYR A 341 0.17 25.63 -0.06
C TYR A 341 -0.49 24.32 0.37
N VAL A 342 -1.80 24.22 0.21
CA VAL A 342 -2.58 22.98 0.45
C VAL A 342 -2.90 22.34 -0.90
N PRO A 343 -2.27 21.20 -1.27
CA PRO A 343 -2.38 20.63 -2.61
C PRO A 343 -3.64 19.75 -2.78
N ALA A 344 -4.82 20.29 -2.50
CA ALA A 344 -6.10 19.59 -2.67
C ALA A 344 -6.55 19.58 -4.14
N LEU A 345 -5.68 19.12 -5.07
CA LEU A 345 -5.93 19.20 -6.51
C LEU A 345 -7.11 18.33 -6.97
N SER A 346 -7.38 17.24 -6.26
CA SER A 346 -8.56 16.38 -6.43
C SER A 346 -9.28 16.10 -5.10
N GLY A 347 -9.29 17.09 -4.20
CA GLY A 347 -9.74 16.94 -2.82
C GLY A 347 -8.62 16.56 -1.85
N LEU A 348 -8.98 16.39 -0.58
CA LEU A 348 -8.10 15.96 0.50
C LEU A 348 -8.43 14.52 0.90
N GLY A 349 -7.40 13.67 0.98
CA GLY A 349 -7.47 12.34 1.56
C GLY A 349 -7.45 12.36 3.09
N ALA A 350 -6.89 11.30 3.70
CA ALA A 350 -6.74 11.21 5.15
C ALA A 350 -5.90 12.36 5.72
N PRO A 351 -6.21 12.84 6.94
CA PRO A 351 -7.35 12.50 7.78
C PRO A 351 -8.59 13.36 7.51
N TRP A 352 -8.58 14.16 6.44
CA TRP A 352 -9.59 15.19 6.19
C TRP A 352 -10.82 14.66 5.45
N TRP A 353 -10.64 13.74 4.49
CA TRP A 353 -11.67 13.12 3.64
C TRP A 353 -12.65 14.12 3.04
N ASP A 354 -12.11 15.17 2.42
CA ASP A 354 -12.87 16.27 1.83
C ASP A 354 -12.66 16.32 0.33
N LEU A 355 -13.54 15.65 -0.42
CA LEU A 355 -13.50 15.60 -1.88
C LEU A 355 -13.86 16.92 -2.55
N GLN A 356 -14.46 17.87 -1.82
CA GLN A 356 -14.83 19.19 -2.33
C GLN A 356 -13.72 20.23 -2.13
N ALA A 357 -12.76 19.98 -1.25
CA ALA A 357 -11.60 20.85 -1.09
C ALA A 357 -10.86 21.04 -2.42
N ARG A 358 -10.32 22.23 -2.65
CA ARG A 358 -9.51 22.54 -3.84
C ARG A 358 -8.20 23.18 -3.43
N GLY A 359 -7.15 22.97 -4.29
CA GLY A 359 -5.82 23.49 -4.05
C GLY A 359 -5.83 24.98 -3.69
N THR A 360 -5.18 25.34 -2.60
CA THR A 360 -5.23 26.69 -2.03
C THR A 360 -3.83 27.16 -1.66
N ILE A 361 -3.51 28.41 -2.02
CA ILE A 361 -2.34 29.12 -1.50
C ILE A 361 -2.84 30.26 -0.65
N CYS A 362 -2.39 30.38 0.58
CA CYS A 362 -2.77 31.46 1.48
C CYS A 362 -1.53 32.08 2.15
N GLY A 363 -1.71 33.28 2.74
CA GLY A 363 -0.62 34.03 3.38
C GLY A 363 0.25 34.86 2.40
N LEU A 364 -0.17 35.01 1.13
CA LEU A 364 0.56 35.79 0.16
C LEU A 364 0.58 37.29 0.53
N THR A 365 1.75 37.88 0.41
CA THR A 365 1.98 39.33 0.47
C THR A 365 2.71 39.78 -0.80
N ASP A 366 2.91 41.05 -0.96
CA ASP A 366 3.69 41.63 -2.05
C ASP A 366 5.18 41.24 -2.01
N ALA A 367 5.66 40.75 -0.89
CA ALA A 367 7.02 40.21 -0.72
C ALA A 367 7.15 38.72 -1.14
N ALA A 368 6.05 38.02 -1.49
CA ALA A 368 6.10 36.63 -1.89
C ALA A 368 6.90 36.43 -3.19
N THR A 369 7.87 35.55 -3.15
CA THR A 369 8.75 35.22 -4.28
C THR A 369 8.54 33.77 -4.76
N PRO A 370 9.00 33.40 -5.98
CA PRO A 370 9.01 32.00 -6.40
C PRO A 370 9.71 31.07 -5.41
N ALA A 371 10.73 31.51 -4.69
CA ALA A 371 11.44 30.74 -3.68
C ALA A 371 10.56 30.42 -2.46
N VAL A 372 9.77 31.40 -2.02
CA VAL A 372 8.79 31.21 -0.93
C VAL A 372 7.70 30.21 -1.34
N LEU A 373 7.22 30.26 -2.57
CA LEU A 373 6.24 29.29 -3.09
C LEU A 373 6.83 27.88 -3.22
N ALA A 374 8.08 27.77 -3.71
CA ALA A 374 8.81 26.51 -3.76
C ALA A 374 8.99 25.89 -2.35
N ARG A 375 9.29 26.75 -1.37
CA ARG A 375 9.38 26.37 0.04
C ARG A 375 8.05 25.85 0.57
N ALA A 376 6.97 26.58 0.36
CA ALA A 376 5.62 26.19 0.76
C ALA A 376 5.18 24.87 0.09
N ALA A 377 5.58 24.62 -1.18
CA ALA A 377 5.30 23.37 -1.90
C ALA A 377 5.95 22.15 -1.22
N LEU A 378 7.23 22.24 -0.85
CA LEU A 378 7.93 21.15 -0.20
C LEU A 378 7.50 20.97 1.26
N GLU A 379 7.26 22.05 1.99
CA GLU A 379 6.73 22.00 3.35
C GLU A 379 5.33 21.37 3.40
N SER A 380 4.50 21.54 2.36
CA SER A 380 3.17 20.93 2.28
C SER A 380 3.24 19.39 2.34
N VAL A 381 4.29 18.78 1.79
CA VAL A 381 4.51 17.31 1.87
C VAL A 381 4.70 16.91 3.33
N VAL A 382 5.53 17.63 4.05
CA VAL A 382 5.86 17.35 5.46
C VAL A 382 4.64 17.52 6.36
N TYR A 383 3.87 18.59 6.18
CA TYR A 383 2.69 18.85 7.00
C TYR A 383 1.56 17.84 6.76
N GLN A 384 1.33 17.40 5.53
CA GLN A 384 0.34 16.36 5.25
C GLN A 384 0.71 15.02 5.91
N ILE A 385 1.99 14.66 5.91
CA ILE A 385 2.48 13.48 6.66
C ILE A 385 2.24 13.66 8.16
N ALA A 386 2.51 14.86 8.69
CA ALA A 386 2.28 15.16 10.10
C ALA A 386 0.79 15.09 10.47
N ASP A 387 -0.13 15.54 9.59
CA ASP A 387 -1.57 15.42 9.80
C ASP A 387 -2.00 13.97 10.06
N VAL A 388 -1.51 13.04 9.24
CA VAL A 388 -1.82 11.61 9.38
C VAL A 388 -1.13 11.01 10.60
N PHE A 389 0.14 11.35 10.84
CA PHE A 389 0.91 10.86 11.99
C PHE A 389 0.22 11.24 13.31
N PHE A 390 -0.15 12.51 13.49
CA PHE A 390 -0.82 12.97 14.70
C PHE A 390 -2.25 12.43 14.83
N ALA A 391 -2.95 12.18 13.71
CA ALA A 391 -4.22 11.48 13.74
C ALA A 391 -4.08 10.04 14.23
N MET A 392 -2.97 9.34 13.88
CA MET A 392 -2.65 8.02 14.41
C MET A 392 -2.33 8.06 15.91
N GLU A 393 -1.54 9.04 16.39
CA GLU A 393 -1.30 9.24 17.82
C GLU A 393 -2.62 9.42 18.59
N GLN A 394 -3.49 10.25 18.06
CA GLN A 394 -4.82 10.51 18.67
C GLN A 394 -5.69 9.25 18.68
N ALA A 395 -5.68 8.46 17.60
CA ALA A 395 -6.44 7.21 17.51
C ALA A 395 -5.92 6.15 18.51
N CYS A 396 -4.60 6.08 18.70
CA CYS A 396 -3.95 5.15 19.64
C CYS A 396 -4.00 5.62 21.09
N GLY A 397 -4.30 6.91 21.35
CA GLY A 397 -4.31 7.50 22.69
C GLY A 397 -2.93 7.59 23.35
N GLN A 398 -1.84 7.46 22.57
CA GLN A 398 -0.46 7.53 23.06
C GLN A 398 0.47 8.12 22.00
N PRO A 399 1.60 8.75 22.40
CA PRO A 399 2.60 9.21 21.46
C PRO A 399 3.22 8.05 20.66
N LEU A 400 3.49 8.29 19.37
CA LEU A 400 4.21 7.38 18.49
C LEU A 400 5.69 7.80 18.43
N GLU A 401 6.61 6.84 18.50
CA GLU A 401 8.00 7.15 18.81
C GLU A 401 8.85 7.46 17.57
N THR A 402 8.60 6.80 16.44
CA THR A 402 9.48 6.84 15.27
C THR A 402 8.69 6.76 13.98
N LEU A 403 9.12 7.54 12.97
CA LEU A 403 8.64 7.44 11.60
C LEU A 403 9.67 6.71 10.74
N CYS A 404 9.37 5.52 10.23
CA CYS A 404 10.17 4.82 9.23
C CYS A 404 9.71 5.19 7.83
N VAL A 405 10.62 5.63 6.98
CA VAL A 405 10.31 6.18 5.66
C VAL A 405 11.01 5.45 4.53
N ASP A 406 10.30 5.31 3.43
CA ASP A 406 10.79 4.83 2.15
C ASP A 406 10.25 5.68 0.98
N GLY A 407 10.67 5.37 -0.24
CA GLY A 407 10.26 6.07 -1.45
C GLY A 407 11.30 7.08 -1.94
N THR A 408 11.07 7.60 -3.16
CA THR A 408 12.07 8.42 -3.88
C THR A 408 12.36 9.77 -3.21
N ALA A 409 11.38 10.36 -2.52
CA ALA A 409 11.56 11.64 -1.84
C ALA A 409 12.51 11.56 -0.63
N THR A 410 12.80 10.35 -0.12
CA THR A 410 13.76 10.16 1.00
C THR A 410 15.20 10.51 0.62
N GLN A 411 15.50 10.62 -0.67
CA GLN A 411 16.80 11.12 -1.15
C GLN A 411 17.01 12.61 -0.83
N ASN A 412 15.95 13.37 -0.61
CA ASN A 412 16.01 14.77 -0.18
C ASN A 412 16.22 14.84 1.34
N ARG A 413 17.49 14.84 1.77
CA ARG A 413 17.85 14.86 3.20
C ARG A 413 17.36 16.09 3.96
N TRP A 414 17.30 17.23 3.28
CA TRP A 414 16.71 18.44 3.85
C TRP A 414 15.21 18.27 4.16
N LEU A 415 14.46 17.68 3.25
CA LEU A 415 13.04 17.39 3.46
C LEU A 415 12.84 16.39 4.63
N MET A 416 13.70 15.38 4.72
CA MET A 416 13.65 14.39 5.81
C MET A 416 14.00 15.00 7.16
N GLN A 417 14.97 15.91 7.23
CA GLN A 417 15.27 16.66 8.46
C GLN A 417 14.06 17.52 8.88
N LEU A 418 13.47 18.24 7.94
CA LEU A 418 12.28 19.06 8.20
C LEU A 418 11.10 18.20 8.70
N GLN A 419 10.95 16.98 8.17
CA GLN A 419 9.93 16.05 8.65
C GLN A 419 10.17 15.64 10.10
N ALA A 420 11.41 15.30 10.47
CA ALA A 420 11.78 14.99 11.85
C ALA A 420 11.53 16.19 12.79
N ASP A 421 11.88 17.39 12.33
CA ASP A 421 11.70 18.63 13.09
C ASP A 421 10.23 18.97 13.32
N VAL A 422 9.37 18.81 12.30
CA VAL A 422 7.90 19.05 12.44
C VAL A 422 7.26 18.04 13.37
N LEU A 423 7.61 16.76 13.26
CA LEU A 423 7.06 15.71 14.12
C LEU A 423 7.64 15.77 15.55
N GLN A 424 8.84 16.33 15.74
CA GLN A 424 9.61 16.21 16.97
C GLN A 424 9.81 14.73 17.36
N ARG A 425 10.02 13.91 16.36
CA ARG A 425 10.26 12.45 16.46
C ARG A 425 11.41 12.06 15.54
N PRO A 426 12.20 11.07 15.94
CA PRO A 426 13.21 10.49 15.06
C PRO A 426 12.57 9.92 13.80
N LEU A 427 13.29 10.07 12.68
CA LEU A 427 12.95 9.50 11.40
C LEU A 427 14.03 8.49 11.00
N VAL A 428 13.63 7.34 10.48
CA VAL A 428 14.55 6.29 10.00
C VAL A 428 14.30 6.06 8.51
N ILE A 429 15.30 6.36 7.68
CA ILE A 429 15.24 6.12 6.24
C ILE A 429 15.65 4.70 5.96
N GLN A 430 14.72 3.89 5.44
CA GLN A 430 15.01 2.51 5.08
C GLN A 430 15.78 2.44 3.75
N PRO A 431 16.89 1.68 3.71
CA PRO A 431 17.73 1.60 2.52
C PRO A 431 17.17 0.70 1.42
N ALA A 432 16.17 -0.12 1.73
CA ALA A 432 15.83 -1.24 0.86
C ALA A 432 14.79 -0.87 -0.21
N ALA A 433 15.13 -1.15 -1.45
CA ALA A 433 14.22 -1.13 -2.58
C ALA A 433 13.23 -2.32 -2.61
N GLU A 434 13.47 -3.35 -1.78
CA GLU A 434 12.73 -4.62 -1.77
C GLU A 434 12.03 -4.91 -0.44
N VAL A 435 11.61 -3.86 0.31
CA VAL A 435 11.03 -4.00 1.66
C VAL A 435 9.80 -4.91 1.67
N SER A 436 8.94 -4.80 0.65
CA SER A 436 7.74 -5.64 0.52
C SER A 436 8.10 -7.12 0.29
N ALA A 437 9.04 -7.41 -0.62
CA ALA A 437 9.53 -8.77 -0.83
C ALA A 437 10.15 -9.35 0.45
N LEU A 438 10.93 -8.56 1.18
CA LEU A 438 11.54 -8.98 2.43
C LEU A 438 10.51 -9.25 3.53
N GLY A 439 9.43 -8.46 3.60
CA GLY A 439 8.33 -8.71 4.52
C GLY A 439 7.61 -10.03 4.26
N ALA A 440 7.32 -10.33 2.99
CA ALA A 440 6.75 -11.61 2.59
C ALA A 440 7.73 -12.77 2.90
N ALA A 441 9.04 -12.58 2.63
CA ALA A 441 10.07 -13.58 2.95
C ALA A 441 10.14 -13.86 4.46
N LEU A 442 10.03 -12.83 5.31
CA LEU A 442 10.01 -12.99 6.78
C LEU A 442 8.82 -13.84 7.24
N LEU A 443 7.62 -13.62 6.67
CA LEU A 443 6.44 -14.44 6.97
C LEU A 443 6.64 -15.91 6.55
N ALA A 444 7.18 -16.14 5.35
CA ALA A 444 7.51 -17.49 4.89
C ALA A 444 8.62 -18.14 5.73
N GLY A 445 9.60 -17.38 6.17
CA GLY A 445 10.64 -17.84 7.08
C GLY A 445 10.09 -18.25 8.44
N ASN A 446 9.10 -17.52 8.96
CA ASN A 446 8.38 -17.93 10.17
C ASN A 446 7.67 -19.28 9.97
N ALA A 447 6.98 -19.49 8.84
CA ALA A 447 6.33 -20.73 8.51
C ALA A 447 7.32 -21.91 8.38
N LEU A 448 8.56 -21.66 7.94
CA LEU A 448 9.66 -22.64 7.86
C LEU A 448 10.38 -22.85 9.22
N GLY A 449 10.06 -22.06 10.25
CA GLY A 449 10.79 -22.08 11.51
C GLY A 449 12.20 -21.50 11.45
N TRP A 450 12.50 -20.67 10.44
CA TRP A 450 13.84 -20.10 10.28
C TRP A 450 14.07 -18.89 11.18
N TRP A 451 13.06 -18.01 11.34
CA TRP A 451 13.22 -16.67 11.96
C TRP A 451 12.11 -16.37 12.98
N GLN A 452 11.69 -17.37 13.75
CA GLN A 452 10.57 -17.22 14.69
C GLN A 452 10.89 -16.25 15.83
N GLU A 453 12.08 -16.34 16.42
CA GLU A 453 12.45 -15.54 17.60
C GLU A 453 13.28 -14.29 17.24
N GLU A 454 14.20 -14.41 16.30
CA GLU A 454 15.09 -13.32 15.91
C GLU A 454 15.00 -13.01 14.41
N THR A 455 14.97 -11.71 14.09
CA THR A 455 15.13 -11.24 12.71
C THR A 455 16.61 -11.29 12.37
N PRO A 456 17.03 -11.91 11.24
CA PRO A 456 18.42 -11.91 10.82
C PRO A 456 18.99 -10.48 10.74
N ALA A 457 20.22 -10.29 11.19
CA ALA A 457 20.86 -8.98 11.20
C ALA A 457 20.88 -8.30 9.82
N ALA A 458 20.96 -9.09 8.74
CA ALA A 458 20.90 -8.58 7.38
C ALA A 458 19.53 -8.01 7.01
N LEU A 459 18.44 -8.52 7.60
CA LEU A 459 17.06 -8.03 7.44
C LEU A 459 16.70 -6.97 8.49
N ALA A 460 17.39 -6.94 9.62
CA ALA A 460 17.26 -5.94 10.69
C ALA A 460 18.10 -4.68 10.40
N SER A 461 18.52 -4.44 9.14
CA SER A 461 19.31 -3.28 8.76
C SER A 461 18.63 -2.00 9.24
N GLN A 462 19.23 -1.40 10.25
CA GLN A 462 18.80 -0.09 10.73
C GLN A 462 19.15 0.94 9.65
N GLY A 463 18.14 1.56 9.08
CA GLY A 463 18.31 2.65 8.12
C GLY A 463 19.02 3.86 8.73
N GLU A 464 19.28 4.86 7.91
CA GLU A 464 19.84 6.13 8.36
C GLU A 464 18.85 6.83 9.29
N ARG A 465 19.29 7.14 10.52
CA ARG A 465 18.48 7.80 11.54
C ARG A 465 18.72 9.30 11.52
N ILE A 466 17.64 10.08 11.50
CA ILE A 466 17.65 11.54 11.58
C ILE A 466 16.92 11.94 12.86
N GLU A 467 17.63 12.68 13.72
CA GLU A 467 17.04 13.20 14.96
C GLU A 467 16.45 14.58 14.74
N PRO A 468 15.32 14.91 15.41
CA PRO A 468 14.76 16.25 15.37
C PRO A 468 15.70 17.24 16.06
N GLN A 469 15.65 18.50 15.64
CA GLN A 469 16.40 19.59 16.25
C GLN A 469 15.56 20.25 17.37
N PRO A 470 15.86 20.03 18.65
CA PRO A 470 15.03 20.54 19.75
C PRO A 470 14.91 22.06 19.77
N VAL A 471 15.91 22.77 19.27
CA VAL A 471 15.94 24.24 19.19
C VAL A 471 14.83 24.78 18.28
N LEU A 472 14.34 23.99 17.31
CA LEU A 472 13.29 24.36 16.38
C LEU A 472 11.87 24.00 16.85
N GLN A 473 11.74 23.29 17.99
CA GLN A 473 10.47 22.72 18.44
C GLN A 473 9.33 23.75 18.48
N GLN A 474 9.54 24.88 19.14
CA GLN A 474 8.51 25.91 19.29
C GLN A 474 8.10 26.51 17.94
N GLN A 475 9.06 26.75 17.05
CA GLN A 475 8.82 27.26 15.71
C GLN A 475 8.02 26.25 14.87
N MET A 476 8.41 24.97 14.87
CA MET A 476 7.72 23.93 14.12
C MET A 476 6.29 23.71 14.60
N GLN A 477 6.03 23.76 15.90
CA GLN A 477 4.68 23.72 16.46
C GLN A 477 3.84 24.92 16.00
N GLN A 478 4.41 26.12 15.96
CA GLN A 478 3.71 27.31 15.47
C GLN A 478 3.41 27.21 13.96
N ASN A 479 4.39 26.77 13.16
CA ASN A 479 4.22 26.59 11.73
C ASN A 479 3.14 25.52 11.42
N TYR A 480 3.13 24.42 12.16
CA TYR A 480 2.10 23.39 11.99
C TYR A 480 0.71 23.89 12.36
N LYS A 481 0.59 24.71 13.41
CA LYS A 481 -0.68 25.36 13.75
C LYS A 481 -1.21 26.26 12.62
N GLN A 482 -0.33 27.03 12.00
CA GLN A 482 -0.70 27.87 10.84
C GLN A 482 -1.04 27.02 9.60
N TRP A 483 -0.37 25.88 9.41
CA TRP A 483 -0.77 24.90 8.40
C TRP A 483 -2.22 24.42 8.60
N LEU A 484 -2.62 24.06 9.82
CA LEU A 484 -3.99 23.64 10.11
C LEU A 484 -5.02 24.75 9.80
N GLU A 485 -4.67 26.01 10.02
CA GLU A 485 -5.50 27.15 9.60
C GLU A 485 -5.61 27.26 8.08
N ALA A 486 -4.52 26.99 7.34
CA ALA A 486 -4.53 26.95 5.87
C ALA A 486 -5.42 25.81 5.35
N VAL A 487 -5.35 24.62 5.95
CA VAL A 487 -6.25 23.50 5.63
C VAL A 487 -7.71 23.86 5.93
N ALA A 488 -7.99 24.51 7.04
CA ALA A 488 -9.36 24.96 7.37
C ALA A 488 -9.92 25.93 6.32
N ARG A 489 -9.10 26.83 5.79
CA ARG A 489 -9.49 27.75 4.69
C ARG A 489 -9.73 26.99 3.37
N CYS A 490 -8.89 25.99 3.07
CA CYS A 490 -9.04 25.14 1.89
C CYS A 490 -10.37 24.36 1.90
N ARG A 491 -10.82 23.93 3.07
CA ARG A 491 -12.07 23.20 3.31
C ARG A 491 -13.29 24.10 3.50
N PHE A 492 -13.09 25.38 3.53
CA PHE A 492 -14.18 26.34 3.68
C PHE A 492 -15.07 26.34 2.43
N GLN A 493 -16.32 25.93 2.61
CA GLN A 493 -17.39 26.09 1.63
C GLN A 493 -18.31 27.21 2.12
N PRO A 494 -18.48 28.28 1.31
CA PRO A 494 -19.52 29.25 1.65
C PRO A 494 -20.89 28.54 1.66
N LYS A 495 -21.67 28.81 2.71
CA LYS A 495 -23.04 28.30 2.85
C LYS A 495 -23.93 28.83 1.74
#